data_227ab29c81b31c05fbecd9f14d939eb4
#
_entry.id   227ab29c81b31c05fbecd9f14d939eb4
#
_cell.length_a   1.000
_cell.length_b   1.000
_cell.length_c   1.000
_cell.angle_alpha   90.00
_cell.angle_beta   90.00
_cell.angle_gamma   90.00
#
_symmetry.space_group_name_H-M   'P 1'
#
loop_
_entity.id
_entity.type
_entity.pdbx_description
1 polymer ?
#
loop_
_entity_poly.entity_id
_entity_poly.type
_entity_poly.pdbx_seq_one_letter_code
_entity_poly.pdbx_strand_id
1 'polypeptide(L)'
;MNKMNISSFICVGGILTTLAVIFQSAPVFLPAIGLFLSPLSTLPIAIAAISNIPLGIIVFFSWILILTIINIQESIILLFTTGLLGIIIGTLLFRKGIIISILSSSITPYLGTIFLTYIIGIPAFVNLASSFSTALTFFIFFLFSLIYANICNIFLKKFINYLTKLKKIS
;
A
#
# COMPACT_ATOMS: atom_id res chain seq x y z
N MET A 1 -1.81 9.00 -23.10
CA MET A 1 -2.49 8.00 -22.22
C MET A 1 -3.59 7.35 -23.06
N ASN A 2 -3.43 6.06 -23.40
CA ASN A 2 -4.50 5.33 -24.07
C ASN A 2 -5.68 5.23 -23.11
N LYS A 3 -6.86 5.68 -23.55
CA LYS A 3 -8.11 5.47 -22.76
C LYS A 3 -8.35 3.96 -22.72
N MET A 4 -8.29 3.38 -21.53
CA MET A 4 -8.71 1.98 -21.35
C MET A 4 -10.19 1.87 -21.70
N ASN A 5 -10.56 0.80 -22.39
CA ASN A 5 -11.97 0.47 -22.60
C ASN A 5 -12.65 0.20 -21.25
N ILE A 6 -13.91 0.57 -21.11
CA ILE A 6 -14.68 0.42 -19.86
C ILE A 6 -14.62 -1.02 -19.34
N SER A 7 -14.79 -2.01 -20.22
CA SER A 7 -14.69 -3.43 -19.85
C SER A 7 -13.34 -3.80 -19.28
N SER A 8 -12.23 -3.37 -19.91
CA SER A 8 -10.87 -3.59 -19.39
C SER A 8 -10.66 -2.88 -18.06
N PHE A 9 -11.19 -1.67 -17.88
CA PHE A 9 -11.09 -0.92 -16.66
C PHE A 9 -11.75 -1.66 -15.48
N ILE A 10 -12.96 -2.16 -15.67
CA ILE A 10 -13.70 -2.91 -14.65
C ILE A 10 -13.01 -4.25 -14.35
N CYS A 11 -12.60 -4.99 -15.38
CA CYS A 11 -11.97 -6.30 -15.21
C CYS A 11 -10.63 -6.18 -14.45
N VAL A 12 -9.75 -5.29 -14.89
CA VAL A 12 -8.45 -5.06 -14.24
C VAL A 12 -8.63 -4.52 -12.82
N GLY A 13 -9.57 -3.59 -12.63
CA GLY A 13 -9.91 -3.06 -11.30
C GLY A 13 -10.38 -4.16 -10.34
N GLY A 14 -11.29 -5.03 -10.80
CA GLY A 14 -11.78 -6.15 -10.01
C GLY A 14 -10.69 -7.13 -9.60
N ILE A 15 -9.83 -7.55 -10.55
CA ILE A 15 -8.69 -8.45 -10.27
C ILE A 15 -7.74 -7.82 -9.25
N LEU A 16 -7.37 -6.57 -9.44
CA LEU A 16 -6.43 -5.89 -8.54
C LEU A 16 -7.03 -5.66 -7.14
N THR A 17 -8.34 -5.34 -7.06
CA THR A 17 -9.04 -5.24 -5.78
C THR A 17 -9.06 -6.58 -5.05
N THR A 18 -9.39 -7.67 -5.74
CA THR A 18 -9.42 -9.03 -5.16
C THR A 18 -8.05 -9.43 -4.62
N LEU A 19 -6.98 -9.23 -5.40
CA LEU A 19 -5.61 -9.51 -4.95
C LEU A 19 -5.24 -8.68 -3.71
N ALA A 20 -5.59 -7.41 -3.70
CA ALA A 20 -5.33 -6.52 -2.57
C ALA A 20 -6.06 -6.99 -1.30
N VAL A 21 -7.35 -7.36 -1.42
CA VAL A 21 -8.15 -7.91 -0.31
C VAL A 21 -7.52 -9.20 0.24
N ILE A 22 -7.14 -10.14 -0.64
CA ILE A 22 -6.52 -11.42 -0.22
C ILE A 22 -5.25 -11.16 0.58
N PHE A 23 -4.36 -10.32 0.09
CA PHE A 23 -3.10 -10.04 0.79
C PHE A 23 -3.32 -9.33 2.14
N GLN A 24 -4.23 -8.38 2.21
CA GLN A 24 -4.48 -7.62 3.44
C GLN A 24 -5.31 -8.41 4.46
N SER A 25 -6.21 -9.30 4.02
CA SER A 25 -6.97 -10.16 4.93
C SER A 25 -6.15 -11.34 5.45
N ALA A 26 -4.98 -11.62 4.87
CA ALA A 26 -4.14 -12.74 5.24
C ALA A 26 -3.80 -12.80 6.75
N PRO A 27 -3.48 -11.69 7.47
CA PRO A 27 -3.23 -11.73 8.92
C PRO A 27 -4.41 -12.23 9.74
N VAL A 28 -5.63 -12.00 9.26
CA VAL A 28 -6.86 -12.45 9.95
C VAL A 28 -6.97 -13.98 9.95
N PHE A 29 -6.60 -14.62 8.83
CA PHE A 29 -6.71 -16.07 8.65
C PHE A 29 -5.43 -16.82 9.00
N LEU A 30 -4.28 -16.19 8.77
CA LEU A 30 -2.93 -16.78 8.94
C LEU A 30 -2.02 -15.78 9.67
N PRO A 31 -2.12 -15.66 11.01
CA PRO A 31 -1.49 -14.56 11.75
C PRO A 31 0.01 -14.39 11.50
N ALA A 32 0.78 -15.49 11.48
CA ALA A 32 2.24 -15.42 11.30
C ALA A 32 2.64 -15.11 9.84
N ILE A 33 2.09 -15.85 8.87
CA ILE A 33 2.41 -15.70 7.44
C ILE A 33 1.74 -14.45 6.87
N GLY A 34 0.55 -14.14 7.34
CA GLY A 34 -0.24 -13.00 6.87
C GLY A 34 0.44 -11.66 7.12
N LEU A 35 1.18 -11.51 8.22
CA LEU A 35 1.97 -10.30 8.49
C LEU A 35 3.02 -10.02 7.40
N PHE A 36 3.58 -11.05 6.77
CA PHE A 36 4.48 -10.88 5.63
C PHE A 36 3.75 -10.62 4.31
N LEU A 37 2.50 -11.10 4.18
CA LEU A 37 1.70 -10.91 2.97
C LEU A 37 0.99 -9.55 2.95
N SER A 38 0.59 -9.02 4.11
CA SER A 38 -0.11 -7.74 4.23
C SER A 38 0.62 -6.58 3.53
N PRO A 39 1.94 -6.38 3.66
CA PRO A 39 2.66 -5.34 2.92
C PRO A 39 2.59 -5.46 1.40
N LEU A 40 2.41 -6.68 0.86
CA LEU A 40 2.28 -6.90 -0.58
C LEU A 40 0.98 -6.34 -1.15
N SER A 41 0.00 -6.06 -0.30
CA SER A 41 -1.28 -5.44 -0.69
C SER A 41 -1.13 -4.04 -1.30
N THR A 42 -0.02 -3.34 -1.04
CA THR A 42 0.30 -2.07 -1.69
C THR A 42 0.54 -2.20 -3.19
N LEU A 43 1.00 -3.38 -3.66
CA LEU A 43 1.38 -3.60 -5.05
C LEU A 43 0.20 -3.50 -6.03
N PRO A 44 -0.94 -4.19 -5.80
CA PRO A 44 -2.11 -4.06 -6.68
C PRO A 44 -2.59 -2.63 -6.84
N ILE A 45 -2.64 -1.84 -5.75
CA ILE A 45 -3.03 -0.42 -5.82
C ILE A 45 -2.01 0.39 -6.61
N ALA A 46 -0.73 0.20 -6.35
CA ALA A 46 0.30 0.93 -7.07
C ALA A 46 0.28 0.60 -8.57
N ILE A 47 0.08 -0.67 -8.95
CA ILE A 47 -0.08 -1.10 -10.34
C ILE A 47 -1.31 -0.44 -10.97
N ALA A 48 -2.44 -0.40 -10.25
CA ALA A 48 -3.65 0.27 -10.72
C ALA A 48 -3.39 1.77 -10.96
N ALA A 49 -2.75 2.46 -10.00
CA ALA A 49 -2.46 3.89 -10.09
C ALA A 49 -1.42 4.23 -11.16
N ILE A 50 -0.46 3.35 -11.44
CA ILE A 50 0.49 3.47 -12.55
C ILE A 50 -0.23 3.38 -13.89
N SER A 51 -1.15 2.43 -14.02
CA SER A 51 -1.93 2.22 -15.24
C SER A 51 -2.86 3.41 -15.50
N ASN A 52 -3.60 3.81 -14.47
CA ASN A 52 -4.52 4.96 -14.51
C ASN A 52 -4.81 5.44 -13.09
N ILE A 53 -4.63 6.74 -12.79
CA ILE A 53 -4.89 7.30 -11.46
C ILE A 53 -6.33 7.06 -11.00
N PRO A 54 -7.38 7.35 -11.78
CA PRO A 54 -8.76 7.00 -11.42
C PRO A 54 -8.94 5.51 -11.10
N LEU A 55 -8.28 4.61 -11.82
CA LEU A 55 -8.33 3.17 -11.52
C LEU A 55 -7.74 2.87 -10.14
N GLY A 56 -6.59 3.46 -9.81
CA GLY A 56 -5.96 3.33 -8.50
C GLY A 56 -6.87 3.78 -7.36
N ILE A 57 -7.55 4.92 -7.54
CA ILE A 57 -8.49 5.47 -6.56
C ILE A 57 -9.71 4.55 -6.40
N ILE A 58 -10.29 4.05 -7.48
CA ILE A 58 -11.44 3.15 -7.40
C ILE A 58 -11.07 1.83 -6.75
N VAL A 59 -9.93 1.23 -7.12
CA VAL A 59 -9.40 0.01 -6.48
C VAL A 59 -9.20 0.24 -4.98
N PHE A 60 -8.64 1.38 -4.58
CA PHE A 60 -8.44 1.74 -3.18
C PHE A 60 -9.75 1.79 -2.39
N PHE A 61 -10.76 2.51 -2.87
CA PHE A 61 -12.05 2.59 -2.19
C PHE A 61 -12.80 1.25 -2.19
N SER A 62 -12.81 0.52 -3.31
CA SER A 62 -13.43 -0.80 -3.39
C SER A 62 -12.79 -1.79 -2.41
N TRP A 63 -11.48 -1.74 -2.27
CA TRP A 63 -10.74 -2.56 -1.33
C TRP A 63 -11.10 -2.24 0.13
N ILE A 64 -11.12 -0.95 0.51
CA ILE A 64 -11.54 -0.51 1.85
C ILE A 64 -12.94 -1.04 2.18
N LEU A 65 -13.91 -0.89 1.26
CA LEU A 65 -15.28 -1.34 1.48
C LEU A 65 -15.35 -2.85 1.73
N ILE A 66 -14.68 -3.66 0.92
CA ILE A 66 -14.70 -5.12 1.08
C ILE A 66 -14.00 -5.51 2.39
N LEU A 67 -12.84 -4.91 2.68
CA LEU A 67 -12.08 -5.25 3.87
C LEU A 67 -12.79 -4.83 5.16
N THR A 68 -13.58 -3.76 5.13
CA THR A 68 -14.39 -3.32 6.29
C THR A 68 -15.42 -4.39 6.69
N ILE A 69 -15.91 -5.17 5.74
CA ILE A 69 -16.82 -6.29 6.00
C ILE A 69 -16.07 -7.46 6.65
N ILE A 70 -14.81 -7.70 6.27
CA ILE A 70 -13.99 -8.81 6.77
C ILE A 70 -13.42 -8.45 8.16
N ASN A 71 -12.73 -7.32 8.26
CA ASN A 71 -12.11 -6.82 9.48
C ASN A 71 -11.93 -5.31 9.43
N ILE A 72 -12.68 -4.60 10.27
CA ILE A 72 -12.66 -3.14 10.32
C ILE A 72 -11.29 -2.58 10.76
N GLN A 73 -10.57 -3.28 11.64
CA GLN A 73 -9.26 -2.85 12.11
C GLN A 73 -8.23 -2.86 10.96
N GLU A 74 -8.20 -3.93 10.19
CA GLU A 74 -7.33 -4.04 9.00
C GLU A 74 -7.69 -3.00 7.94
N SER A 75 -8.98 -2.70 7.76
CA SER A 75 -9.44 -1.64 6.84
C SER A 75 -8.94 -0.26 7.25
N ILE A 76 -8.96 0.05 8.55
CA ILE A 76 -8.45 1.31 9.08
C ILE A 76 -6.92 1.41 8.93
N ILE A 77 -6.19 0.34 9.25
CA ILE A 77 -4.74 0.29 9.04
C ILE A 77 -4.40 0.55 7.58
N LEU A 78 -5.09 -0.12 6.66
CA LEU A 78 -4.92 0.04 5.23
C LEU A 78 -5.19 1.49 4.78
N LEU A 79 -6.29 2.07 5.24
CA LEU A 79 -6.69 3.43 4.86
C LEU A 79 -5.56 4.43 5.11
N PHE A 80 -4.93 4.37 6.28
CA PHE A 80 -3.96 5.36 6.72
C PHE A 80 -2.50 5.00 6.41
N THR A 81 -2.20 3.76 6.01
CA THR A 81 -0.83 3.31 5.75
C THR A 81 -0.64 2.78 4.34
N THR A 82 -0.88 1.49 4.14
CA THR A 82 -0.53 0.74 2.92
C THR A 82 -1.29 1.20 1.68
N GLY A 83 -2.55 1.59 1.84
CA GLY A 83 -3.39 2.01 0.72
C GLY A 83 -2.96 3.36 0.13
N LEU A 84 -2.79 4.37 0.97
CA LEU A 84 -2.31 5.70 0.52
C LEU A 84 -0.88 5.61 -0.01
N LEU A 85 -0.01 4.80 0.62
CA LEU A 85 1.34 4.55 0.13
C LEU A 85 1.30 3.98 -1.30
N GLY A 86 0.44 3.00 -1.58
CA GLY A 86 0.28 2.43 -2.92
C GLY A 86 -0.11 3.46 -3.98
N ILE A 87 -1.08 4.34 -3.67
CA ILE A 87 -1.48 5.43 -4.59
C ILE A 87 -0.31 6.38 -4.85
N ILE A 88 0.41 6.82 -3.81
CA ILE A 88 1.51 7.77 -3.94
C ILE A 88 2.64 7.17 -4.77
N ILE A 89 3.05 5.93 -4.49
CA ILE A 89 4.06 5.25 -5.31
C ILE A 89 3.60 5.15 -6.77
N GLY A 90 2.37 4.66 -6.99
CA GLY A 90 1.84 4.49 -8.34
C GLY A 90 1.76 5.78 -9.15
N THR A 91 1.49 6.90 -8.49
CA THR A 91 1.41 8.21 -9.16
C THR A 91 2.76 8.87 -9.39
N LEU A 92 3.72 8.72 -8.47
CA LEU A 92 4.98 9.47 -8.49
C LEU A 92 6.16 8.71 -9.10
N LEU A 93 6.23 7.39 -8.92
CA LEU A 93 7.41 6.58 -9.28
C LEU A 93 7.91 6.80 -10.71
N PHE A 94 6.99 6.83 -11.69
CA PHE A 94 7.31 7.00 -13.10
C PHE A 94 7.19 8.44 -13.61
N ARG A 95 6.60 9.34 -12.80
CA ARG A 95 6.39 10.75 -13.19
C ARG A 95 7.46 11.68 -12.64
N LYS A 96 7.88 11.45 -11.39
CA LYS A 96 8.81 12.33 -10.64
C LYS A 96 10.15 11.67 -10.30
N GLY A 97 10.29 10.37 -10.61
CA GLY A 97 11.49 9.60 -10.29
C GLY A 97 11.45 8.91 -8.93
N ILE A 98 12.41 7.99 -8.72
CA ILE A 98 12.40 7.09 -7.56
C ILE A 98 12.64 7.82 -6.22
N ILE A 99 13.53 8.81 -6.20
CA ILE A 99 13.90 9.52 -4.95
C ILE A 99 12.70 10.30 -4.42
N ILE A 100 12.04 11.08 -5.27
CA ILE A 100 10.85 11.85 -4.89
C ILE A 100 9.72 10.92 -4.49
N SER A 101 9.56 9.79 -5.19
CA SER A 101 8.56 8.78 -4.86
C SER A 101 8.82 8.18 -3.47
N ILE A 102 10.06 7.82 -3.12
CA ILE A 102 10.42 7.26 -1.81
C ILE A 102 10.15 8.29 -0.71
N LEU A 103 10.63 9.52 -0.86
CA LEU A 103 10.44 10.57 0.15
C LEU A 103 8.96 10.88 0.38
N SER A 104 8.18 11.07 -0.69
CA SER A 104 6.77 11.38 -0.57
C SER A 104 5.96 10.19 -0.03
N SER A 105 6.27 8.96 -0.45
CA SER A 105 5.54 7.79 -0.02
C SER A 105 5.88 7.35 1.41
N SER A 106 7.07 7.69 1.94
CA SER A 106 7.42 7.38 3.32
C SER A 106 6.68 8.22 4.36
N ILE A 107 6.24 9.42 3.99
CA ILE A 107 5.45 10.28 4.88
C ILE A 107 4.11 9.62 5.24
N THR A 108 3.50 8.90 4.33
CA THR A 108 2.16 8.32 4.51
C THR A 108 2.09 7.29 5.63
N PRO A 109 2.90 6.20 5.62
CA PRO A 109 2.86 5.23 6.70
C PRO A 109 3.42 5.81 8.01
N TYR A 110 4.32 6.80 7.95
CA TYR A 110 4.81 7.50 9.15
C TYR A 110 3.69 8.24 9.85
N LEU A 111 2.98 9.13 9.15
CA LEU A 111 1.83 9.85 9.71
C LEU A 111 0.69 8.90 10.06
N GLY A 112 0.46 7.88 9.22
CA GLY A 112 -0.54 6.85 9.44
C GLY A 112 -0.31 6.08 10.73
N THR A 113 0.90 5.60 11.00
CA THR A 113 1.21 4.87 12.25
C THR A 113 1.08 5.76 13.48
N ILE A 114 1.46 7.03 13.42
CA ILE A 114 1.24 7.99 14.50
C ILE A 114 -0.26 8.16 14.77
N PHE A 115 -1.05 8.37 13.73
CA PHE A 115 -2.50 8.53 13.84
C PHE A 115 -3.18 7.28 14.43
N LEU A 116 -2.78 6.10 13.95
CA LEU A 116 -3.30 4.81 14.43
C LEU A 116 -2.94 4.54 15.90
N THR A 117 -1.77 4.99 16.34
CA THR A 117 -1.27 4.80 17.71
C THR A 117 -1.97 5.74 18.69
N TYR A 118 -1.97 7.06 18.39
CA TYR A 118 -2.33 8.08 19.38
C TYR A 118 -3.79 8.55 19.28
N ILE A 119 -4.43 8.40 18.11
CA ILE A 119 -5.81 8.86 17.92
C ILE A 119 -6.78 7.68 17.92
N ILE A 120 -6.50 6.62 17.16
CA ILE A 120 -7.38 5.45 17.10
C ILE A 120 -7.11 4.46 18.23
N GLY A 121 -5.84 4.35 18.67
CA GLY A 121 -5.48 3.45 19.77
C GLY A 121 -5.43 1.97 19.36
N ILE A 122 -4.92 1.65 18.17
CA ILE A 122 -4.81 0.25 17.73
C ILE A 122 -3.81 -0.50 18.63
N PRO A 123 -4.23 -1.62 19.29
CA PRO A 123 -3.44 -2.28 20.33
C PRO A 123 -2.01 -2.66 19.88
N ALA A 124 -1.83 -3.12 18.65
CA ALA A 124 -0.52 -3.51 18.14
C ALA A 124 0.49 -2.35 18.15
N PHE A 125 0.06 -1.15 17.74
CA PHE A 125 0.90 0.04 17.72
C PHE A 125 1.03 0.69 19.11
N VAL A 126 -0.03 0.67 19.91
CA VAL A 126 -0.03 1.19 21.28
C VAL A 126 0.91 0.39 22.18
N ASN A 127 0.87 -0.94 22.11
CA ASN A 127 1.76 -1.81 22.89
C ASN A 127 3.23 -1.60 22.52
N LEU A 128 3.52 -1.39 21.23
CA LEU A 128 4.87 -1.06 20.78
C LEU A 128 5.30 0.32 21.29
N ALA A 129 4.42 1.32 21.21
CA ALA A 129 4.70 2.67 21.68
C ALA A 129 4.92 2.74 23.19
N SER A 130 4.17 1.96 23.97
CA SER A 130 4.30 1.91 25.45
C SER A 130 5.60 1.24 25.93
N SER A 131 6.22 0.41 25.08
CA SER A 131 7.48 -0.28 25.39
C SER A 131 8.71 0.62 25.31
N PHE A 132 8.59 1.79 24.67
CA PHE A 132 9.72 2.70 24.41
C PHE A 132 9.40 4.13 24.83
N SER A 133 10.44 4.96 24.96
CA SER A 133 10.22 6.41 25.14
C SER A 133 9.57 7.01 23.90
N THR A 134 8.79 8.08 24.05
CA THR A 134 8.05 8.73 22.97
C THR A 134 8.97 9.12 21.79
N ALA A 135 10.17 9.68 22.09
CA ALA A 135 11.13 10.06 21.06
C ALA A 135 11.63 8.83 20.26
N LEU A 136 11.91 7.72 20.95
CA LEU A 136 12.37 6.50 20.32
C LEU A 136 11.26 5.87 19.47
N THR A 137 10.02 5.92 19.91
CA THR A 137 8.87 5.44 19.15
C THR A 137 8.70 6.19 17.82
N PHE A 138 8.77 7.52 17.84
CA PHE A 138 8.74 8.33 16.61
C PHE A 138 9.89 7.98 15.66
N PHE A 139 11.09 7.79 16.19
CA PHE A 139 12.25 7.41 15.39
C PHE A 139 12.08 6.01 14.76
N ILE A 140 11.57 5.04 15.51
CA ILE A 140 11.27 3.68 15.00
C ILE A 140 10.22 3.75 13.87
N PHE A 141 9.13 4.48 14.05
CA PHE A 141 8.09 4.63 13.04
C PHE A 141 8.63 5.31 11.77
N PHE A 142 9.50 6.30 11.92
CA PHE A 142 10.15 6.96 10.78
C PHE A 142 11.06 6.00 10.01
N LEU A 143 11.93 5.26 10.69
CA LEU A 143 12.81 4.28 10.05
C LEU A 143 12.02 3.18 9.36
N PHE A 144 11.01 2.62 10.02
CA PHE A 144 10.14 1.61 9.45
C PHE A 144 9.48 2.12 8.17
N SER A 145 8.93 3.33 8.21
CA SER A 145 8.28 3.95 7.07
C SER A 145 9.22 4.17 5.87
N LEU A 146 10.44 4.64 6.13
CA LEU A 146 11.46 4.82 5.09
C LEU A 146 11.88 3.49 4.46
N ILE A 147 12.16 2.47 5.27
CA ILE A 147 12.56 1.15 4.79
C ILE A 147 11.43 0.54 3.96
N TYR A 148 10.21 0.60 4.45
CA TYR A 148 9.04 0.05 3.78
C TYR A 148 8.78 0.74 2.44
N ALA A 149 8.76 2.07 2.41
CA ALA A 149 8.58 2.82 1.16
C ALA A 149 9.70 2.53 0.16
N ASN A 150 10.95 2.40 0.61
CA ASN A 150 12.08 2.10 -0.25
C ASN A 150 11.95 0.71 -0.90
N ILE A 151 11.66 -0.32 -0.11
CA ILE A 151 11.45 -1.70 -0.60
C ILE A 151 10.33 -1.72 -1.64
N CYS A 152 9.17 -1.11 -1.34
CA CYS A 152 8.03 -1.08 -2.26
C CYS A 152 8.36 -0.36 -3.58
N ASN A 153 9.05 0.79 -3.53
CA ASN A 153 9.43 1.54 -4.74
C ASN A 153 10.42 0.75 -5.62
N ILE A 154 11.46 0.16 -5.02
CA ILE A 154 12.46 -0.63 -5.76
C ILE A 154 11.81 -1.86 -6.38
N PHE A 155 11.00 -2.58 -5.61
CA PHE A 155 10.32 -3.79 -6.08
C PHE A 155 9.41 -3.46 -7.27
N LEU A 156 8.53 -2.46 -7.13
CA LEU A 156 7.63 -2.04 -8.20
C LEU A 156 8.38 -1.59 -9.46
N LYS A 157 9.45 -0.81 -9.31
CA LYS A 157 10.27 -0.39 -10.44
C LYS A 157 10.85 -1.58 -11.19
N LYS A 158 11.43 -2.54 -10.47
CA LYS A 158 11.98 -3.77 -11.07
C LYS A 158 10.90 -4.60 -11.74
N PHE A 159 9.76 -4.80 -11.08
CA PHE A 159 8.64 -5.59 -11.59
C PHE A 159 8.08 -5.02 -12.90
N ILE A 160 7.85 -3.71 -12.96
CA ILE A 160 7.30 -3.08 -14.17
C ILE A 160 8.33 -3.07 -15.31
N ASN A 161 9.61 -2.82 -14.99
CA ASN A 161 10.66 -2.90 -16.00
C ASN A 161 10.78 -4.32 -16.59
N TYR A 162 10.58 -5.35 -15.77
CA TYR A 162 10.55 -6.74 -16.24
C TYR A 162 9.36 -7.00 -17.16
N LEU A 163 8.16 -6.55 -16.80
CA LEU A 163 6.96 -6.70 -17.63
C LEU A 163 7.09 -5.95 -18.96
N THR A 164 7.66 -4.74 -18.97
CA THR A 164 7.88 -3.98 -20.20
C THR A 164 8.91 -4.63 -21.13
N LYS A 165 9.92 -5.30 -20.56
CA LYS A 165 10.90 -6.07 -21.32
C LYS A 165 10.26 -7.29 -22.00
N LEU A 166 9.40 -8.02 -21.29
CA LEU A 166 8.67 -9.16 -21.86
C LEU A 166 7.77 -8.74 -23.03
N LYS A 167 7.08 -7.60 -22.90
CA LYS A 167 6.20 -7.07 -23.95
C LYS A 167 6.96 -6.62 -25.21
N LYS A 168 8.26 -6.34 -25.13
CA LYS A 168 9.10 -6.00 -26.30
C LYS A 168 9.61 -7.23 -27.05
N ILE A 169 9.56 -8.41 -26.42
CA ILE A 169 10.05 -9.67 -27.00
C ILE A 169 8.91 -10.45 -27.68
N SER A 170 7.68 -10.18 -27.30
CA SER A 170 6.44 -10.70 -27.94
C SER A 170 5.96 -9.75 -29.03
#